data_945ad46eb0e67c8e0b4a275cdb42c45a
#
_entry.id   945ad46eb0e67c8e0b4a275cdb42c45a
#
_cell.length_a   1.000
_cell.length_b   1.000
_cell.length_c   1.000
_cell.angle_alpha   90.00
_cell.angle_beta   90.00
_cell.angle_gamma   90.00
#
_symmetry.space_group_name_H-M   'P 1'
#
loop_
_entity.id
_entity.type
_entity.pdbx_description
1 polymer ?
#
loop_
_entity_poly.entity_id
_entity_poly.type
_entity_poly.pdbx_seq_one_letter_code
_entity_poly.pdbx_strand_id
1 'polypeptide(L)'
;MENIPMFTNEYGVASLILESVPYRKEAYIRIQSTLEPEKLLEECVKFCTLCGAQRIYATGHEFLEQYPFHTAILQLKGNRESLGETDASLFPVTEKTAEKWRNIYNERMKLVDNAAWISFTGMKKVLKEGDAYFVHRNGELLGIGKAKDDRLNAVASVKPGAGADVVHALSHALSSETVTIEVASTNERALRLYERLGFLQVAELSRWYEIPQNNL
;
A
#
# COMPACT_ATOMS: atom_id res chain seq x y z
N MET A 1 0.57 6.60 -15.03
CA MET A 1 0.82 7.61 -13.97
C MET A 1 -0.54 8.04 -13.47
N GLU A 2 -0.81 7.85 -12.18
CA GLU A 2 -1.99 8.44 -11.56
C GLU A 2 -1.80 9.95 -11.51
N ASN A 3 -2.86 10.72 -11.72
CA ASN A 3 -2.84 12.15 -11.45
C ASN A 3 -2.81 12.34 -9.93
N ILE A 4 -1.64 12.17 -9.33
CA ILE A 4 -1.42 12.62 -7.96
C ILE A 4 -1.37 14.13 -8.02
N PRO A 5 -2.28 14.85 -7.36
CA PRO A 5 -2.27 16.31 -7.35
C PRO A 5 -0.92 16.82 -6.88
N MET A 6 -0.29 17.68 -7.70
CA MET A 6 0.92 18.38 -7.32
C MET A 6 0.51 19.72 -6.73
N PHE A 7 0.89 19.95 -5.50
CA PHE A 7 0.77 21.23 -4.83
C PHE A 7 2.08 22.01 -5.05
N THR A 8 1.98 23.19 -5.64
CA THR A 8 3.14 24.01 -5.95
C THR A 8 2.87 25.45 -5.52
N ASN A 9 3.78 26.03 -4.78
CA ASN A 9 3.78 27.43 -4.38
C ASN A 9 5.21 28.00 -4.31
N GLU A 10 5.39 29.20 -3.79
CA GLU A 10 6.71 29.82 -3.62
C GLU A 10 7.65 29.09 -2.65
N TYR A 11 7.12 28.23 -1.76
CA TYR A 11 7.91 27.49 -0.77
C TYR A 11 8.41 26.15 -1.29
N GLY A 12 7.79 25.58 -2.34
CA GLY A 12 8.21 24.31 -2.89
C GLY A 12 7.13 23.53 -3.62
N VAL A 13 7.37 22.22 -3.72
CA VAL A 13 6.53 21.26 -4.43
C VAL A 13 6.27 20.05 -3.56
N ALA A 14 5.00 19.66 -3.44
CA ALA A 14 4.59 18.43 -2.75
C ALA A 14 3.55 17.67 -3.59
N SER A 15 3.54 16.34 -3.46
CA SER A 15 2.45 15.49 -3.96
C SER A 15 1.43 15.29 -2.84
N LEU A 16 0.15 15.48 -3.13
CA LEU A 16 -0.95 15.27 -2.18
C LEU A 16 -1.75 14.03 -2.58
N ILE A 17 -1.83 13.04 -1.71
CA ILE A 17 -2.60 11.82 -1.90
C ILE A 17 -3.89 11.96 -1.09
N LEU A 18 -5.00 12.26 -1.78
CA LEU A 18 -6.29 12.58 -1.18
C LEU A 18 -7.34 11.49 -1.38
N GLU A 19 -7.02 10.41 -2.10
CA GLU A 19 -7.97 9.33 -2.43
C GLU A 19 -8.57 8.65 -1.20
N SER A 20 -7.81 8.63 -0.09
CA SER A 20 -8.27 8.05 1.18
C SER A 20 -9.17 8.98 2.00
N VAL A 21 -9.23 10.28 1.70
CA VAL A 21 -9.99 11.26 2.50
C VAL A 21 -11.48 10.92 2.60
N PRO A 22 -12.20 10.57 1.51
CA PRO A 22 -13.63 10.27 1.61
C PRO A 22 -13.95 9.06 2.49
N TYR A 23 -13.02 8.12 2.63
CA TYR A 23 -13.24 6.82 3.25
C TYR A 23 -12.58 6.67 4.62
N ARG A 24 -11.35 7.16 4.76
CA ARG A 24 -10.52 7.01 5.96
C ARG A 24 -10.29 8.32 6.70
N LYS A 25 -10.65 9.46 6.10
CA LYS A 25 -10.33 10.81 6.58
C LYS A 25 -8.82 11.07 6.70
N GLU A 26 -8.03 10.40 5.87
CA GLU A 26 -6.58 10.46 5.84
C GLU A 26 -6.09 11.11 4.56
N ALA A 27 -5.12 12.01 4.68
CA ALA A 27 -4.36 12.56 3.57
C ALA A 27 -2.87 12.31 3.76
N TYR A 28 -2.14 12.19 2.65
CA TYR A 28 -0.72 11.93 2.68
C TYR A 28 -0.01 12.98 1.83
N ILE A 29 1.04 13.60 2.40
CA ILE A 29 1.85 14.65 1.80
C ILE A 29 3.23 14.07 1.52
N ARG A 30 3.71 14.14 0.29
CA ARG A 30 5.10 13.83 -0.04
C ARG A 30 5.79 15.09 -0.54
N ILE A 31 6.69 15.63 0.27
CA ILE A 31 7.54 16.76 -0.10
C ILE A 31 8.51 16.29 -1.18
N GLN A 32 8.53 16.96 -2.33
CA GLN A 32 9.40 16.65 -3.46
C GLN A 32 10.63 17.54 -3.48
N SER A 33 10.42 18.84 -3.22
CA SER A 33 11.44 19.86 -3.16
C SER A 33 10.93 21.05 -2.38
N THR A 34 11.76 21.66 -1.54
CA THR A 34 11.36 22.85 -0.78
C THR A 34 12.56 23.70 -0.41
N LEU A 35 12.34 25.01 -0.32
CA LEU A 35 13.23 26.00 0.25
C LEU A 35 12.82 26.35 1.70
N GLU A 36 11.53 26.24 2.01
CA GLU A 36 10.95 26.55 3.32
C GLU A 36 9.99 25.43 3.73
N PRO A 37 10.50 24.30 4.28
CA PRO A 37 9.72 23.08 4.52
C PRO A 37 8.54 23.30 5.47
N GLU A 38 8.71 24.16 6.49
CA GLU A 38 7.67 24.46 7.47
C GLU A 38 6.47 25.15 6.81
N LYS A 39 6.72 26.20 6.01
CA LYS A 39 5.66 26.93 5.32
C LYS A 39 4.96 26.08 4.24
N LEU A 40 5.75 25.30 3.49
CA LEU A 40 5.17 24.37 2.52
C LEU A 40 4.25 23.35 3.20
N LEU A 41 4.69 22.76 4.31
CA LEU A 41 3.91 21.80 5.07
C LEU A 41 2.61 22.43 5.60
N GLU A 42 2.69 23.63 6.18
CA GLU A 42 1.53 24.39 6.69
C GLU A 42 0.46 24.57 5.61
N GLU A 43 0.86 25.03 4.41
CA GLU A 43 -0.07 25.23 3.30
C GLU A 43 -0.67 23.91 2.79
N CYS A 44 0.15 22.84 2.71
CA CYS A 44 -0.34 21.52 2.34
C CYS A 44 -1.36 20.97 3.35
N VAL A 45 -1.10 21.16 4.65
CA VAL A 45 -2.01 20.73 5.72
C VAL A 45 -3.33 21.49 5.66
N LYS A 46 -3.30 22.82 5.50
CA LYS A 46 -4.50 23.64 5.31
C LYS A 46 -5.34 23.11 4.15
N PHE A 47 -4.70 22.84 3.02
CA PHE A 47 -5.38 22.30 1.84
C PHE A 47 -5.99 20.91 2.11
N CYS A 48 -5.23 19.98 2.70
CA CYS A 48 -5.74 18.64 3.04
C CYS A 48 -6.93 18.71 4.01
N THR A 49 -6.87 19.61 4.99
CA THR A 49 -7.97 19.86 5.96
C THR A 49 -9.21 20.39 5.26
N LEU A 50 -9.07 21.34 4.34
CA LEU A 50 -10.17 21.85 3.51
C LEU A 50 -10.80 20.74 2.66
N CYS A 51 -10.00 19.76 2.21
CA CYS A 51 -10.49 18.56 1.53
C CYS A 51 -11.18 17.55 2.45
N GLY A 52 -11.22 17.79 3.76
CA GLY A 52 -11.91 16.97 4.76
C GLY A 52 -11.04 15.91 5.44
N ALA A 53 -9.70 16.01 5.34
CA ALA A 53 -8.80 15.15 6.10
C ALA A 53 -8.85 15.49 7.59
N GLN A 54 -8.82 14.45 8.43
CA GLN A 54 -8.77 14.54 9.90
C GLN A 54 -7.44 13.98 10.45
N ARG A 55 -6.73 13.21 9.65
CA ARG A 55 -5.38 12.71 9.92
C ARG A 55 -4.51 13.00 8.71
N ILE A 56 -3.34 13.55 8.94
CA ILE A 56 -2.42 13.93 7.88
C ILE A 56 -1.06 13.34 8.20
N TYR A 57 -0.48 12.69 7.20
CA TYR A 57 0.84 12.07 7.29
C TYR A 57 1.74 12.67 6.23
N ALA A 58 3.02 12.89 6.57
CA ALA A 58 3.98 13.49 5.64
C ALA A 58 5.28 12.69 5.56
N THR A 59 5.94 12.77 4.40
CA THR A 59 7.26 12.17 4.10
C THR A 59 8.06 13.04 3.14
N GLY A 60 9.34 12.72 2.95
CA GLY A 60 10.18 13.27 1.87
C GLY A 60 11.13 14.39 2.28
N HIS A 61 11.22 14.73 3.56
CA HIS A 61 12.18 15.73 4.04
C HIS A 61 12.56 15.48 5.50
N GLU A 62 13.83 15.70 5.87
CA GLU A 62 14.38 15.49 7.22
C GLU A 62 13.70 16.37 8.29
N PHE A 63 13.25 17.57 7.94
CA PHE A 63 12.47 18.46 8.80
C PHE A 63 11.29 17.73 9.49
N LEU A 64 10.75 16.70 8.88
CA LEU A 64 9.61 15.94 9.41
C LEU A 64 9.97 15.06 10.61
N GLU A 65 11.25 14.81 10.88
CA GLU A 65 11.71 13.95 12.00
C GLU A 65 11.35 14.51 13.38
N GLN A 66 11.01 15.78 13.47
CA GLN A 66 10.50 16.39 14.70
C GLN A 66 9.06 15.97 15.05
N TYR A 67 8.33 15.40 14.10
CA TYR A 67 6.95 14.96 14.31
C TYR A 67 6.89 13.48 14.72
N PRO A 68 5.77 13.05 15.36
CA PRO A 68 5.62 11.66 15.75
C PRO A 68 5.76 10.70 14.56
N PHE A 69 6.61 9.69 14.72
CA PHE A 69 6.76 8.63 13.74
C PHE A 69 5.45 7.86 13.60
N HIS A 70 5.01 7.65 12.35
CA HIS A 70 3.82 6.89 12.04
C HIS A 70 4.17 5.48 11.55
N THR A 71 4.83 5.38 10.39
CA THR A 71 5.26 4.10 9.81
C THR A 71 6.38 4.31 8.79
N ALA A 72 7.13 3.27 8.51
CA ALA A 72 8.03 3.23 7.35
C ALA A 72 7.52 2.21 6.33
N ILE A 73 7.76 2.47 5.05
CA ILE A 73 7.52 1.49 3.99
C ILE A 73 8.83 0.76 3.73
N LEU A 74 8.81 -0.53 4.03
CA LEU A 74 9.96 -1.42 3.88
C LEU A 74 9.82 -2.22 2.59
N GLN A 75 10.93 -2.35 1.85
CA GLN A 75 11.03 -3.26 0.72
C GLN A 75 11.67 -4.56 1.16
N LEU A 76 10.99 -5.66 0.92
CA LEU A 76 11.47 -7.01 1.17
C LEU A 76 11.67 -7.73 -0.15
N LYS A 77 12.68 -8.60 -0.21
CA LYS A 77 12.92 -9.50 -1.35
C LYS A 77 13.06 -10.93 -0.88
N GLY A 78 12.47 -11.85 -1.65
CA GLY A 78 12.59 -13.29 -1.47
C GLY A 78 12.89 -13.97 -2.80
N ASN A 79 13.23 -15.26 -2.75
CA ASN A 79 13.39 -16.09 -3.94
C ASN A 79 12.13 -16.95 -4.11
N ARG A 80 11.53 -16.93 -5.32
CA ARG A 80 10.32 -17.69 -5.65
C ARG A 80 10.51 -19.19 -5.46
N GLU A 81 11.65 -19.76 -5.84
CA GLU A 81 11.94 -21.17 -5.68
C GLU A 81 11.97 -21.61 -4.22
N SER A 82 12.42 -20.71 -3.32
CA SER A 82 12.48 -20.97 -1.89
C SER A 82 11.10 -20.97 -1.21
N LEU A 83 10.07 -20.41 -1.87
CA LEU A 83 8.72 -20.38 -1.31
C LEU A 83 8.02 -21.74 -1.32
N GLY A 84 8.51 -22.68 -2.14
CA GLY A 84 7.93 -24.01 -2.28
C GLY A 84 6.68 -24.04 -3.16
N GLU A 85 6.05 -25.21 -3.22
CA GLU A 85 4.85 -25.46 -4.00
C GLU A 85 3.59 -25.22 -3.18
N THR A 86 2.47 -24.97 -3.86
CA THR A 86 1.14 -24.84 -3.25
C THR A 86 0.09 -25.49 -4.15
N ASP A 87 -0.92 -26.07 -3.53
CA ASP A 87 -2.12 -26.60 -4.19
C ASP A 87 -3.21 -25.53 -4.36
N ALA A 88 -2.94 -24.30 -3.94
CA ALA A 88 -3.83 -23.17 -4.14
C ALA A 88 -3.79 -22.68 -5.59
N SER A 89 -4.96 -22.38 -6.14
CA SER A 89 -5.16 -21.93 -7.52
C SER A 89 -5.49 -20.45 -7.58
N LEU A 90 -5.01 -19.78 -8.65
CA LEU A 90 -5.29 -18.39 -8.93
C LEU A 90 -6.46 -18.25 -9.91
N PHE A 91 -7.37 -17.35 -9.60
CA PHE A 91 -8.47 -16.97 -10.47
C PHE A 91 -8.40 -15.47 -10.74
N PRO A 92 -8.22 -15.03 -11.99
CA PRO A 92 -8.14 -13.62 -12.32
C PRO A 92 -9.46 -12.91 -12.01
N VAL A 93 -9.33 -11.66 -11.59
CA VAL A 93 -10.50 -10.80 -11.36
C VAL A 93 -11.10 -10.39 -12.69
N THR A 94 -12.42 -10.53 -12.80
CA THR A 94 -13.23 -10.14 -13.96
C THR A 94 -14.16 -9.00 -13.59
N GLU A 95 -14.82 -8.37 -14.57
CA GLU A 95 -15.84 -7.33 -14.32
C GLU A 95 -16.93 -7.82 -13.35
N LYS A 96 -17.34 -9.10 -13.47
CA LYS A 96 -18.37 -9.70 -12.61
C LYS A 96 -17.94 -9.90 -11.17
N THR A 97 -16.64 -10.02 -10.92
CA THR A 97 -16.06 -10.33 -9.59
C THR A 97 -15.31 -9.14 -8.98
N ALA A 98 -15.16 -8.04 -9.75
CA ALA A 98 -14.39 -6.87 -9.37
C ALA A 98 -14.85 -6.21 -8.07
N GLU A 99 -16.16 -6.06 -7.90
CA GLU A 99 -16.72 -5.46 -6.68
C GLU A 99 -16.41 -6.31 -5.44
N LYS A 100 -16.59 -7.65 -5.53
CA LYS A 100 -16.28 -8.57 -4.44
C LYS A 100 -14.79 -8.46 -4.05
N TRP A 101 -13.90 -8.44 -5.04
CA TRP A 101 -12.45 -8.34 -4.80
C TRP A 101 -12.10 -7.02 -4.12
N ARG A 102 -12.61 -5.88 -4.65
CA ARG A 102 -12.40 -4.55 -4.07
C ARG A 102 -12.87 -4.47 -2.62
N ASN A 103 -14.06 -5.01 -2.34
CA ASN A 103 -14.62 -4.98 -0.98
C ASN A 103 -13.74 -5.77 0.00
N ILE A 104 -13.26 -6.96 -0.40
CA ILE A 104 -12.31 -7.74 0.40
C ILE A 104 -11.00 -6.96 0.59
N TYR A 105 -10.45 -6.37 -0.48
CA TYR A 105 -9.23 -5.58 -0.42
C TYR A 105 -9.36 -4.44 0.59
N ASN A 106 -10.36 -3.59 0.42
CA ASN A 106 -10.56 -2.43 1.28
C ASN A 106 -10.81 -2.82 2.74
N GLU A 107 -11.56 -3.89 2.99
CA GLU A 107 -11.79 -4.41 4.34
C GLU A 107 -10.48 -4.87 5.00
N ARG A 108 -9.63 -5.61 4.26
CA ARG A 108 -8.37 -6.13 4.78
C ARG A 108 -7.30 -5.07 4.93
N MET A 109 -7.27 -4.08 4.04
CA MET A 109 -6.31 -2.97 4.07
C MET A 109 -6.72 -1.85 5.04
N LYS A 110 -7.94 -1.87 5.58
CA LYS A 110 -8.45 -0.83 6.50
C LYS A 110 -7.56 -0.60 7.71
N LEU A 111 -6.92 -1.65 8.21
CA LEU A 111 -6.06 -1.61 9.42
C LEU A 111 -4.57 -1.59 9.07
N VAL A 112 -4.21 -1.43 7.81
CA VAL A 112 -2.81 -1.36 7.36
C VAL A 112 -2.47 0.10 7.10
N ASP A 113 -1.46 0.59 7.80
CA ASP A 113 -0.99 1.96 7.63
C ASP A 113 -0.48 2.21 6.22
N ASN A 114 -0.76 3.38 5.69
CA ASN A 114 -0.42 3.81 4.34
C ASN A 114 -0.94 2.92 3.19
N ALA A 115 -1.81 1.95 3.48
CA ALA A 115 -2.42 1.16 2.42
C ALA A 115 -3.38 2.02 1.59
N ALA A 116 -3.27 1.90 0.27
CA ALA A 116 -4.16 2.59 -0.66
C ALA A 116 -5.60 2.09 -0.51
N TRP A 117 -6.57 2.99 -0.67
CA TRP A 117 -7.98 2.65 -0.81
C TRP A 117 -8.33 2.51 -2.29
N ILE A 118 -8.99 1.45 -2.67
CA ILE A 118 -9.43 1.27 -4.05
C ILE A 118 -10.88 1.77 -4.18
N SER A 119 -11.02 2.92 -4.86
CA SER A 119 -12.32 3.50 -5.20
C SER A 119 -13.03 2.70 -6.30
N PHE A 120 -14.29 3.03 -6.56
CA PHE A 120 -15.04 2.41 -7.68
C PHE A 120 -14.34 2.68 -9.03
N THR A 121 -13.86 3.90 -9.22
CA THR A 121 -13.10 4.28 -10.43
C THR A 121 -11.71 3.63 -10.46
N GLY A 122 -11.03 3.50 -9.32
CA GLY A 122 -9.75 2.81 -9.20
C GLY A 122 -9.83 1.34 -9.60
N MET A 123 -10.99 0.69 -9.38
CA MET A 123 -11.18 -0.71 -9.80
C MET A 123 -11.12 -0.90 -11.32
N LYS A 124 -11.48 0.11 -12.13
CA LYS A 124 -11.33 0.06 -13.59
C LYS A 124 -9.88 -0.09 -14.02
N LYS A 125 -8.96 0.57 -13.26
CA LYS A 125 -7.52 0.45 -13.49
C LYS A 125 -7.04 -0.96 -13.15
N VAL A 126 -7.46 -1.50 -12.00
CA VAL A 126 -7.12 -2.88 -11.59
C VAL A 126 -7.55 -3.90 -12.65
N LEU A 127 -8.76 -3.76 -13.20
CA LEU A 127 -9.24 -4.62 -14.29
C LEU A 127 -8.41 -4.48 -15.57
N LYS A 128 -8.02 -3.24 -15.93
CA LYS A 128 -7.18 -2.98 -17.11
C LYS A 128 -5.77 -3.55 -16.96
N GLU A 129 -5.21 -3.52 -15.76
CA GLU A 129 -3.88 -4.08 -15.46
C GLU A 129 -3.87 -5.59 -15.50
N GLY A 130 -5.00 -6.26 -15.17
CA GLY A 130 -5.17 -7.71 -15.24
C GLY A 130 -4.29 -8.50 -14.26
N ASP A 131 -3.80 -7.85 -13.21
CA ASP A 131 -2.82 -8.37 -12.25
C ASP A 131 -3.44 -8.76 -10.89
N ALA A 132 -4.76 -8.71 -10.78
CA ALA A 132 -5.51 -9.01 -9.56
C ALA A 132 -6.11 -10.42 -9.60
N TYR A 133 -6.03 -11.13 -8.45
CA TYR A 133 -6.41 -12.53 -8.35
C TYR A 133 -7.19 -12.80 -7.07
N PHE A 134 -8.09 -13.80 -7.14
CA PHE A 134 -8.56 -14.58 -6.01
C PHE A 134 -7.68 -15.82 -5.87
N VAL A 135 -7.41 -16.22 -4.64
CA VAL A 135 -6.65 -17.43 -4.30
C VAL A 135 -7.60 -18.43 -3.63
N HIS A 136 -7.77 -19.59 -4.25
CA HIS A 136 -8.66 -20.63 -3.74
C HIS A 136 -7.91 -21.95 -3.56
N ARG A 137 -8.40 -22.77 -2.64
CA ARG A 137 -8.02 -24.18 -2.48
C ARG A 137 -9.28 -24.99 -2.29
N ASN A 138 -9.49 -26.03 -3.12
CA ASN A 138 -10.65 -26.93 -3.04
C ASN A 138 -12.01 -26.19 -2.99
N GLY A 139 -12.14 -25.11 -3.78
CA GLY A 139 -13.34 -24.27 -3.83
C GLY A 139 -13.46 -23.24 -2.70
N GLU A 140 -12.59 -23.28 -1.69
CA GLU A 140 -12.56 -22.32 -0.59
C GLU A 140 -11.68 -21.12 -0.91
N LEU A 141 -12.17 -19.89 -0.66
CA LEU A 141 -11.42 -18.66 -0.83
C LEU A 141 -10.41 -18.49 0.32
N LEU A 142 -9.13 -18.56 0.02
CA LEU A 142 -8.04 -18.33 0.97
C LEU A 142 -7.68 -16.86 1.12
N GLY A 143 -7.71 -16.10 0.01
CA GLY A 143 -7.31 -14.71 -0.01
C GLY A 143 -7.40 -14.08 -1.39
N ILE A 144 -6.86 -12.89 -1.48
CA ILE A 144 -6.75 -12.11 -2.71
C ILE A 144 -5.36 -11.47 -2.82
N GLY A 145 -4.99 -11.05 -4.00
CA GLY A 145 -3.78 -10.25 -4.18
C GLY A 145 -3.63 -9.66 -5.56
N LYS A 146 -2.52 -8.90 -5.71
CA LYS A 146 -2.04 -8.37 -6.98
C LYS A 146 -0.60 -8.81 -7.19
N ALA A 147 -0.32 -9.40 -8.37
CA ALA A 147 0.99 -9.92 -8.72
C ALA A 147 1.33 -9.51 -10.15
N LYS A 148 2.46 -8.83 -10.33
CA LYS A 148 2.92 -8.38 -11.64
C LYS A 148 4.43 -8.25 -11.66
N ASP A 149 5.05 -8.66 -12.76
CA ASP A 149 6.49 -8.63 -13.01
C ASP A 149 7.27 -9.39 -11.91
N ASP A 150 7.94 -8.67 -11.00
CA ASP A 150 8.63 -9.20 -9.82
C ASP A 150 7.92 -8.88 -8.50
N ARG A 151 6.72 -8.25 -8.53
CA ARG A 151 6.11 -7.62 -7.35
C ARG A 151 4.79 -8.24 -6.94
N LEU A 152 4.65 -8.47 -5.65
CA LEU A 152 3.36 -8.67 -5.00
C LEU A 152 2.86 -7.32 -4.46
N ASN A 153 2.04 -6.64 -5.26
CA ASN A 153 1.53 -5.30 -4.95
C ASN A 153 0.39 -5.30 -3.91
N ALA A 154 -0.21 -6.45 -3.67
CA ALA A 154 -1.17 -6.66 -2.59
C ALA A 154 -1.21 -8.14 -2.20
N VAL A 155 -1.28 -8.40 -0.91
CA VAL A 155 -1.48 -9.74 -0.33
C VAL A 155 -2.45 -9.63 0.83
N ALA A 156 -3.60 -10.29 0.74
CA ALA A 156 -4.58 -10.29 1.81
C ALA A 156 -5.23 -11.67 1.99
N SER A 157 -4.97 -12.33 3.11
CA SER A 157 -5.66 -13.57 3.46
C SER A 157 -7.04 -13.27 4.06
N VAL A 158 -8.07 -14.00 3.65
CA VAL A 158 -9.40 -13.95 4.25
C VAL A 158 -9.60 -15.08 5.26
N LYS A 159 -8.94 -16.23 5.05
CA LYS A 159 -8.95 -17.33 5.97
C LYS A 159 -7.79 -17.21 6.97
N PRO A 160 -8.02 -17.36 8.29
CA PRO A 160 -6.94 -17.39 9.27
C PRO A 160 -5.91 -18.49 8.93
N GLY A 161 -4.62 -18.13 9.00
CA GLY A 161 -3.52 -19.07 8.72
C GLY A 161 -3.13 -19.20 7.24
N ALA A 162 -3.97 -18.79 6.30
CA ALA A 162 -3.72 -18.97 4.85
C ALA A 162 -2.73 -17.97 4.23
N GLY A 163 -2.09 -17.10 5.02
CA GLY A 163 -1.20 -16.07 4.48
C GLY A 163 -0.05 -16.61 3.63
N ALA A 164 0.57 -17.70 4.06
CA ALA A 164 1.66 -18.36 3.31
C ALA A 164 1.15 -18.89 1.97
N ASP A 165 0.02 -19.61 1.96
CA ASP A 165 -0.58 -20.14 0.74
C ASP A 165 -0.92 -19.04 -0.27
N VAL A 166 -1.41 -17.89 0.23
CA VAL A 166 -1.71 -16.73 -0.63
C VAL A 166 -0.44 -16.16 -1.25
N VAL A 167 0.64 -16.01 -0.47
CA VAL A 167 1.95 -15.55 -0.99
C VAL A 167 2.49 -16.52 -2.02
N HIS A 168 2.51 -17.83 -1.71
CA HIS A 168 3.01 -18.86 -2.62
C HIS A 168 2.23 -18.85 -3.95
N ALA A 169 0.90 -18.90 -3.90
CA ALA A 169 0.08 -18.90 -5.10
C ALA A 169 0.32 -17.65 -5.97
N LEU A 170 0.34 -16.46 -5.36
CA LEU A 170 0.57 -15.21 -6.08
C LEU A 170 1.98 -15.16 -6.69
N SER A 171 2.99 -15.73 -6.03
CA SER A 171 4.37 -15.76 -6.53
C SER A 171 4.49 -16.59 -7.81
N HIS A 172 3.63 -17.59 -8.02
CA HIS A 172 3.60 -18.36 -9.28
C HIS A 172 3.08 -17.55 -10.48
N ALA A 173 2.38 -16.43 -10.26
CA ALA A 173 1.98 -15.52 -11.33
C ALA A 173 3.10 -14.57 -11.78
N LEU A 174 4.20 -14.51 -11.04
CA LEU A 174 5.32 -13.62 -11.37
C LEU A 174 6.22 -14.24 -12.44
N SER A 175 6.79 -13.40 -13.30
CA SER A 175 7.75 -13.81 -14.33
C SER A 175 9.20 -13.88 -13.82
N SER A 176 9.48 -13.28 -12.65
CA SER A 176 10.81 -13.20 -12.05
C SER A 176 11.04 -14.31 -11.00
N GLU A 177 12.29 -14.70 -10.84
CA GLU A 177 12.72 -15.54 -9.70
C GLU A 177 12.75 -14.74 -8.37
N THR A 178 13.00 -13.44 -8.46
CA THR A 178 12.94 -12.55 -7.30
C THR A 178 11.51 -12.10 -7.07
N VAL A 179 11.06 -12.20 -5.83
CA VAL A 179 9.76 -11.69 -5.38
C VAL A 179 9.99 -10.47 -4.50
N THR A 180 9.44 -9.34 -4.90
CA THR A 180 9.53 -8.07 -4.18
C THR A 180 8.19 -7.74 -3.53
N ILE A 181 8.21 -7.35 -2.25
CA ILE A 181 7.03 -6.94 -1.48
C ILE A 181 7.33 -5.62 -0.78
N GLU A 182 6.36 -4.71 -0.75
CA GLU A 182 6.38 -3.51 0.08
C GLU A 182 5.42 -3.68 1.26
N VAL A 183 5.88 -3.34 2.46
CA VAL A 183 5.12 -3.53 3.69
C VAL A 183 5.33 -2.38 4.67
N ALA A 184 4.27 -1.95 5.35
CA ALA A 184 4.37 -0.99 6.45
C ALA A 184 5.11 -1.62 7.63
N SER A 185 6.06 -0.90 8.24
CA SER A 185 6.84 -1.37 9.39
C SER A 185 5.97 -1.69 10.61
N THR A 186 4.81 -1.09 10.70
CA THR A 186 3.79 -1.33 11.74
C THR A 186 2.96 -2.58 11.50
N ASN A 187 3.01 -3.17 10.28
CA ASN A 187 2.31 -4.42 9.98
C ASN A 187 3.13 -5.64 10.42
N GLU A 188 3.33 -5.78 11.73
CA GLU A 188 4.14 -6.84 12.33
C GLU A 188 3.68 -8.26 11.93
N ARG A 189 2.37 -8.45 11.72
CA ARG A 189 1.84 -9.75 11.31
C ARG A 189 2.33 -10.15 9.93
N ALA A 190 2.36 -9.21 8.99
CA ALA A 190 2.87 -9.43 7.64
C ALA A 190 4.40 -9.61 7.66
N LEU A 191 5.12 -8.77 8.42
CA LEU A 191 6.58 -8.89 8.57
C LEU A 191 6.98 -10.27 9.08
N ARG A 192 6.36 -10.76 10.17
CA ARG A 192 6.63 -12.12 10.70
C ARG A 192 6.28 -13.24 9.70
N LEU A 193 5.26 -13.03 8.85
CA LEU A 193 4.95 -13.98 7.78
C LEU A 193 6.06 -14.00 6.74
N TYR A 194 6.45 -12.84 6.23
CA TYR A 194 7.46 -12.73 5.17
C TYR A 194 8.83 -13.21 5.64
N GLU A 195 9.23 -12.90 6.88
CA GLU A 195 10.45 -13.43 7.49
C GLU A 195 10.48 -14.96 7.51
N ARG A 196 9.39 -15.61 7.96
CA ARG A 196 9.27 -17.08 7.95
C ARG A 196 9.30 -17.67 6.54
N LEU A 197 8.90 -16.94 5.53
CA LEU A 197 8.96 -17.31 4.12
C LEU A 197 10.34 -17.01 3.48
N GLY A 198 11.30 -16.53 4.26
CA GLY A 198 12.66 -16.25 3.80
C GLY A 198 12.84 -14.93 3.08
N PHE A 199 11.88 -14.00 3.19
CA PHE A 199 12.08 -12.64 2.69
C PHE A 199 13.02 -11.86 3.61
N LEU A 200 13.90 -11.07 2.98
CA LEU A 200 14.84 -10.20 3.66
C LEU A 200 14.51 -8.73 3.36
N GLN A 201 14.60 -7.89 4.37
CA GLN A 201 14.50 -6.44 4.16
C GLN A 201 15.74 -5.95 3.40
N VAL A 202 15.53 -5.25 2.29
CA VAL A 202 16.61 -4.71 1.45
C VAL A 202 16.66 -3.21 1.43
N ALA A 203 15.53 -2.52 1.73
CA ALA A 203 15.48 -1.06 1.80
C ALA A 203 14.35 -0.57 2.71
N GLU A 204 14.50 0.66 3.21
CA GLU A 204 13.43 1.52 3.67
C GLU A 204 13.16 2.54 2.56
N LEU A 205 11.96 2.50 1.97
CA LEU A 205 11.62 3.32 0.80
C LEU A 205 11.14 4.71 1.19
N SER A 206 10.44 4.82 2.32
CA SER A 206 9.95 6.09 2.85
C SER A 206 9.62 5.95 4.33
N ARG A 207 9.76 7.04 5.04
CA ARG A 207 9.41 7.19 6.45
C ARG A 207 8.35 8.24 6.58
N TRP A 208 7.27 7.95 7.31
CA TRP A 208 6.08 8.77 7.42
C TRP A 208 5.88 9.23 8.85
N TYR A 209 5.46 10.47 9.00
CA TYR A 209 5.25 11.15 10.27
C TYR A 209 3.83 11.68 10.34
N GLU A 210 3.21 11.60 11.50
CA GLU A 210 1.89 12.17 11.75
C GLU A 210 2.01 13.66 12.02
N ILE A 211 1.23 14.48 11.29
CA ILE A 211 1.24 15.92 11.44
C ILE A 211 0.08 16.35 12.32
N PRO A 212 0.34 16.83 13.55
CA PRO A 212 -0.70 17.30 14.45
C PRO A 212 -1.44 18.51 13.87
N GLN A 213 -2.76 18.46 13.81
CA GLN A 213 -3.56 19.57 13.26
C GLN A 213 -3.72 20.76 14.22
N ASN A 214 -3.36 20.59 15.50
CA ASN A 214 -3.55 21.62 16.53
C ASN A 214 -2.41 22.64 16.62
N ASN A 215 -1.38 22.57 15.79
CA ASN A 215 -0.18 23.42 15.84
C ASN A 215 0.04 24.26 14.58
N LEU A 216 -0.98 24.46 13.75
CA LEU A 216 -0.88 25.25 12.51
C LEU A 216 -1.92 26.36 12.47
#